data_b060d5428998c488fcfe581d3829e061
#
_entry.id   b060d5428998c488fcfe581d3829e061
#
_cell.length_a   1.000
_cell.length_b   1.000
_cell.length_c   1.000
_cell.angle_alpha   90.00
_cell.angle_beta   90.00
_cell.angle_gamma   90.00
#
_symmetry.space_group_name_H-M   'P 1'
#
loop_
_entity.id
_entity.type
_entity.pdbx_description
1 polymer ?
#
loop_
_entity_poly.entity_id
_entity_poly.type
_entity_poly.pdbx_seq_one_letter_code
_entity_poly.pdbx_strand_id
1 'polypeptide(L)'
;MKRRGFICDQVTLTAMINMYSKAGNLELAEKTFEEIKLLGHPLDKKSYGSMIMAYIRAGMPDQGEILVKEMEAKEIYAGREVYKALLRAYSNTGDAEGAQRVFDAIQFAGISPDVKLCALLINAYRVVGQTQKAHVAFENMRKSGLEPSDKSIALMLAAYEKENKLNKALDFLIDLERDGIVLGKEASELLAAWFQRLGVVEEVELVLREYSAKEASCEVHLS
;
A
#
# COMPACT_ATOMS: atom_id res chain seq x y z
N MET A 1 -15.01 2.30 36.17
CA MET A 1 -15.28 0.86 36.30
C MET A 1 -14.41 0.15 37.36
N LYS A 2 -13.19 0.65 37.66
CA LYS A 2 -12.32 0.03 38.72
C LYS A 2 -12.88 0.01 40.17
N ARG A 3 -13.99 0.70 40.48
CA ARG A 3 -14.54 0.80 41.83
C ARG A 3 -15.43 -0.36 42.28
N ARG A 4 -15.70 -1.38 41.46
CA ARG A 4 -16.62 -2.51 41.80
C ARG A 4 -16.03 -3.90 41.62
N GLY A 5 -14.71 -4.09 41.56
CA GLY A 5 -14.11 -5.43 41.51
C GLY A 5 -14.47 -6.26 40.25
N PHE A 6 -14.94 -5.62 39.18
CA PHE A 6 -15.16 -6.29 37.90
C PHE A 6 -13.80 -6.59 37.26
N ILE A 7 -13.42 -7.85 37.23
CA ILE A 7 -12.32 -8.34 36.42
C ILE A 7 -12.82 -8.27 34.98
N CYS A 8 -12.27 -7.32 34.17
CA CYS A 8 -12.55 -7.28 32.75
C CYS A 8 -11.94 -8.51 32.09
N ASP A 9 -12.73 -9.24 31.31
CA ASP A 9 -12.23 -10.33 30.49
C ASP A 9 -11.40 -9.81 29.31
N GLN A 10 -10.61 -10.69 28.71
CA GLN A 10 -9.76 -10.35 27.56
C GLN A 10 -10.56 -9.75 26.40
N VAL A 11 -11.77 -10.23 26.15
CA VAL A 11 -12.61 -9.74 25.04
C VAL A 11 -13.01 -8.29 25.26
N THR A 12 -13.40 -7.94 26.50
CA THR A 12 -13.74 -6.56 26.87
C THR A 12 -12.52 -5.63 26.76
N LEU A 13 -11.35 -6.06 27.25
CA LEU A 13 -10.13 -5.27 27.16
C LEU A 13 -9.69 -5.07 25.69
N THR A 14 -9.79 -6.10 24.86
CA THR A 14 -9.50 -5.99 23.41
C THR A 14 -10.48 -5.04 22.71
N ALA A 15 -11.76 -5.08 23.08
CA ALA A 15 -12.75 -4.13 22.57
C ALA A 15 -12.45 -2.69 23.00
N MET A 16 -11.96 -2.48 24.23
CA MET A 16 -11.51 -1.16 24.72
C MET A 16 -10.30 -0.64 23.93
N ILE A 17 -9.31 -1.48 23.64
CA ILE A 17 -8.17 -1.09 22.77
C ILE A 17 -8.68 -0.57 21.43
N ASN A 18 -9.59 -1.32 20.79
CA ASN A 18 -10.15 -0.92 19.49
C ASN A 18 -10.94 0.39 19.58
N MET A 19 -11.70 0.58 20.64
CA MET A 19 -12.46 1.82 20.90
C MET A 19 -11.50 3.01 21.10
N TYR A 20 -10.48 2.89 21.96
CA TYR A 20 -9.49 3.94 22.18
C TYR A 20 -8.69 4.25 20.92
N SER A 21 -8.33 3.22 20.17
CA SER A 21 -7.67 3.38 18.86
C SER A 21 -8.52 4.22 17.87
N LYS A 22 -9.83 3.94 17.80
CA LYS A 22 -10.75 4.72 16.94
C LYS A 22 -10.96 6.13 17.45
N ALA A 23 -10.90 6.35 18.75
CA ALA A 23 -10.99 7.66 19.36
C ALA A 23 -9.67 8.45 19.32
N GLY A 24 -8.59 7.89 18.73
CA GLY A 24 -7.28 8.53 18.67
C GLY A 24 -6.54 8.60 20.01
N ASN A 25 -6.99 7.85 21.02
CA ASN A 25 -6.37 7.85 22.34
C ASN A 25 -5.40 6.68 22.48
N LEU A 26 -4.17 6.88 21.97
CA LEU A 26 -3.13 5.86 21.98
C LEU A 26 -2.72 5.48 23.40
N GLU A 27 -2.57 6.46 24.31
CA GLU A 27 -2.14 6.22 25.70
C GLU A 27 -3.08 5.24 26.44
N LEU A 28 -4.40 5.41 26.30
CA LEU A 28 -5.37 4.50 26.88
C LEU A 28 -5.36 3.13 26.20
N ALA A 29 -5.10 3.07 24.91
CA ALA A 29 -4.95 1.80 24.18
C ALA A 29 -3.74 1.01 24.69
N GLU A 30 -2.57 1.65 24.82
CA GLU A 30 -1.34 1.06 25.36
C GLU A 30 -1.55 0.58 26.81
N LYS A 31 -2.14 1.43 27.65
CA LYS A 31 -2.41 1.09 29.06
C LYS A 31 -3.31 -0.12 29.18
N THR A 32 -4.32 -0.22 28.32
CA THR A 32 -5.23 -1.39 28.29
C THR A 32 -4.53 -2.63 27.76
N PHE A 33 -3.64 -2.49 26.77
CA PHE A 33 -2.85 -3.60 26.25
C PHE A 33 -1.88 -4.16 27.28
N GLU A 34 -1.21 -3.30 28.05
CA GLU A 34 -0.38 -3.71 29.17
C GLU A 34 -1.21 -4.33 30.33
N GLU A 35 -2.43 -3.86 30.57
CA GLU A 35 -3.35 -4.47 31.56
C GLU A 35 -3.68 -5.92 31.21
N ILE A 36 -3.85 -6.25 29.92
CA ILE A 36 -4.04 -7.64 29.45
C ILE A 36 -2.85 -8.51 29.85
N LYS A 37 -1.61 -8.01 29.60
CA LYS A 37 -0.37 -8.71 29.96
C LYS A 37 -0.26 -8.92 31.48
N LEU A 38 -0.52 -7.88 32.28
CA LEU A 38 -0.42 -7.90 33.73
C LEU A 38 -1.43 -8.85 34.37
N LEU A 39 -2.61 -9.01 33.79
CA LEU A 39 -3.64 -9.96 34.25
C LEU A 39 -3.33 -11.40 33.84
N GLY A 40 -2.24 -11.63 33.11
CA GLY A 40 -1.84 -12.95 32.65
C GLY A 40 -2.72 -13.52 31.53
N HIS A 41 -3.57 -12.69 30.91
CA HIS A 41 -4.33 -13.13 29.76
C HIS A 41 -3.43 -13.33 28.55
N PRO A 42 -3.59 -14.43 27.79
CA PRO A 42 -2.82 -14.64 26.60
C PRO A 42 -3.18 -13.59 25.54
N LEU A 43 -2.18 -12.89 25.01
CA LEU A 43 -2.40 -11.98 23.88
C LEU A 43 -2.71 -12.81 22.64
N ASP A 44 -3.90 -12.62 22.09
CA ASP A 44 -4.35 -13.26 20.88
C ASP A 44 -4.17 -12.35 19.64
N LYS A 45 -4.45 -12.89 18.48
CA LYS A 45 -4.39 -12.18 17.20
C LYS A 45 -5.22 -10.88 17.19
N LYS A 46 -6.37 -10.85 17.89
CA LYS A 46 -7.24 -9.67 17.95
C LYS A 46 -6.64 -8.56 18.79
N SER A 47 -6.07 -8.91 19.95
CA SER A 47 -5.42 -7.97 20.86
C SER A 47 -4.23 -7.30 20.17
N TYR A 48 -3.33 -8.10 19.55
CA TYR A 48 -2.22 -7.59 18.76
C TYR A 48 -2.71 -6.73 17.60
N GLY A 49 -3.63 -7.23 16.78
CA GLY A 49 -4.16 -6.50 15.62
C GLY A 49 -4.79 -5.17 16.02
N SER A 50 -5.53 -5.11 17.12
CA SER A 50 -6.12 -3.87 17.62
C SER A 50 -5.07 -2.86 18.05
N MET A 51 -3.98 -3.30 18.69
CA MET A 51 -2.90 -2.41 19.12
C MET A 51 -2.03 -1.96 17.95
N ILE A 52 -1.71 -2.85 17.01
CA ILE A 52 -1.00 -2.50 15.77
C ILE A 52 -1.78 -1.42 15.00
N MET A 53 -3.10 -1.59 14.87
CA MET A 53 -3.94 -0.58 14.22
C MET A 53 -4.00 0.73 14.99
N ALA A 54 -3.87 0.71 16.33
CA ALA A 54 -3.76 1.92 17.15
C ALA A 54 -2.48 2.70 16.80
N TYR A 55 -1.34 2.03 16.77
CA TYR A 55 -0.07 2.63 16.36
C TYR A 55 -0.10 3.19 14.94
N ILE A 56 -0.64 2.42 13.98
CA ILE A 56 -0.76 2.88 12.58
C ILE A 56 -1.60 4.16 12.49
N ARG A 57 -2.74 4.25 13.21
CA ARG A 57 -3.59 5.44 13.24
C ARG A 57 -2.91 6.63 13.93
N ALA A 58 -2.07 6.36 14.91
CA ALA A 58 -1.27 7.39 15.58
C ALA A 58 -0.06 7.87 14.77
N GLY A 59 0.16 7.32 13.56
CA GLY A 59 1.30 7.66 12.71
C GLY A 59 2.62 7.03 13.17
N MET A 60 2.56 5.93 13.91
CA MET A 60 3.71 5.22 14.48
C MET A 60 3.80 3.79 13.92
N PRO A 61 3.98 3.60 12.59
CA PRO A 61 4.01 2.26 11.98
C PRO A 61 5.16 1.40 12.49
N ASP A 62 6.30 2.00 12.89
CA ASP A 62 7.45 1.26 13.44
C ASP A 62 7.08 0.50 14.71
N GLN A 63 6.27 1.11 15.60
CA GLN A 63 5.77 0.43 16.80
C GLN A 63 4.82 -0.72 16.43
N GLY A 64 4.02 -0.53 15.39
CA GLY A 64 3.19 -1.58 14.82
C GLY A 64 4.04 -2.75 14.27
N GLU A 65 5.14 -2.46 13.57
CA GLU A 65 6.08 -3.47 13.04
C GLU A 65 6.75 -4.25 14.17
N ILE A 66 7.13 -3.59 15.28
CA ILE A 66 7.69 -4.25 16.47
C ILE A 66 6.68 -5.25 17.05
N LEU A 67 5.41 -4.87 17.15
CA LEU A 67 4.37 -5.78 17.63
C LEU A 67 4.10 -6.95 16.69
N VAL A 68 4.25 -6.76 15.37
CA VAL A 68 4.17 -7.88 14.42
C VAL A 68 5.28 -8.88 14.69
N LYS A 69 6.52 -8.42 14.89
CA LYS A 69 7.67 -9.28 15.21
C LYS A 69 7.47 -10.02 16.56
N GLU A 70 6.94 -9.32 17.58
CA GLU A 70 6.60 -9.95 18.87
C GLU A 70 5.54 -11.04 18.71
N MET A 71 4.51 -10.77 17.93
CA MET A 71 3.41 -11.68 17.63
C MET A 71 3.91 -12.94 16.90
N GLU A 72 4.76 -12.77 15.89
CA GLU A 72 5.34 -13.86 15.11
C GLU A 72 6.33 -14.70 15.92
N ALA A 73 7.10 -14.09 16.81
CA ALA A 73 7.98 -14.80 17.76
C ALA A 73 7.19 -15.71 18.72
N LYS A 74 5.88 -15.44 18.89
CA LYS A 74 4.95 -16.27 19.66
C LYS A 74 4.12 -17.23 18.79
N GLU A 75 4.54 -17.43 17.56
CA GLU A 75 3.85 -18.27 16.57
C GLU A 75 2.41 -17.81 16.26
N ILE A 76 2.09 -16.54 16.52
CA ILE A 76 0.79 -15.94 16.19
C ILE A 76 0.92 -15.23 14.84
N TYR A 77 0.26 -15.76 13.82
CA TYR A 77 0.35 -15.25 12.48
C TYR A 77 -0.39 -13.91 12.29
N ALA A 78 0.32 -12.85 11.90
CA ALA A 78 -0.23 -11.50 11.76
C ALA A 78 -1.36 -11.42 10.72
N GLY A 79 -1.13 -12.02 9.57
CA GLY A 79 -2.11 -12.07 8.49
C GLY A 79 -2.05 -10.85 7.56
N ARG A 80 -2.59 -11.05 6.36
CA ARG A 80 -2.50 -10.12 5.22
C ARG A 80 -2.95 -8.68 5.54
N GLU A 81 -4.04 -8.51 6.30
CA GLU A 81 -4.61 -7.18 6.54
C GLU A 81 -3.72 -6.31 7.43
N VAL A 82 -3.01 -6.91 8.38
CA VAL A 82 -2.05 -6.19 9.23
C VAL A 82 -0.86 -5.70 8.39
N TYR A 83 -0.27 -6.57 7.59
CA TYR A 83 0.83 -6.21 6.70
C TYR A 83 0.43 -5.14 5.68
N LYS A 84 -0.76 -5.27 5.09
CA LYS A 84 -1.30 -4.27 4.15
C LYS A 84 -1.49 -2.91 4.81
N ALA A 85 -1.94 -2.88 6.07
CA ALA A 85 -2.09 -1.65 6.82
C ALA A 85 -0.74 -0.98 7.12
N LEU A 86 0.27 -1.75 7.53
CA LEU A 86 1.64 -1.27 7.73
C LEU A 86 2.26 -0.75 6.42
N LEU A 87 2.18 -1.55 5.34
CA LEU A 87 2.70 -1.15 4.03
C LEU A 87 2.06 0.15 3.53
N ARG A 88 0.74 0.30 3.75
CA ARG A 88 0.04 1.55 3.42
C ARG A 88 0.52 2.72 4.27
N ALA A 89 0.75 2.51 5.57
CA ALA A 89 1.24 3.55 6.46
C ALA A 89 2.62 4.06 6.00
N TYR A 90 3.56 3.17 5.76
CA TYR A 90 4.89 3.52 5.25
C TYR A 90 4.84 4.15 3.85
N SER A 91 3.97 3.64 2.95
CA SER A 91 3.77 4.23 1.63
C SER A 91 3.25 5.67 1.70
N ASN A 92 2.38 5.99 2.65
CA ASN A 92 1.81 7.33 2.81
C ASN A 92 2.80 8.31 3.45
N THR A 93 3.64 7.85 4.37
CA THR A 93 4.67 8.69 5.03
C THR A 93 5.92 8.86 4.17
N GLY A 94 6.04 8.11 3.07
CA GLY A 94 7.23 8.14 2.22
C GLY A 94 8.42 7.41 2.84
N ASP A 95 8.20 6.51 3.79
CA ASP A 95 9.26 5.61 4.26
C ASP A 95 9.37 4.38 3.33
N ALA A 96 10.18 4.53 2.29
CA ALA A 96 10.38 3.48 1.31
C ALA A 96 11.14 2.26 1.88
N GLU A 97 12.00 2.46 2.86
CA GLU A 97 12.73 1.37 3.52
C GLU A 97 11.80 0.55 4.41
N GLY A 98 10.94 1.22 5.20
CA GLY A 98 9.89 0.57 5.97
C GLY A 98 8.91 -0.19 5.08
N ALA A 99 8.51 0.41 3.95
CA ALA A 99 7.65 -0.25 2.97
C ALA A 99 8.30 -1.50 2.38
N GLN A 100 9.61 -1.45 2.05
CA GLN A 100 10.33 -2.61 1.52
C GLN A 100 10.45 -3.71 2.59
N ARG A 101 10.83 -3.38 3.84
CA ARG A 101 10.90 -4.37 4.92
C ARG A 101 9.58 -5.11 5.12
N VAL A 102 8.46 -4.37 5.12
CA VAL A 102 7.13 -4.97 5.28
C VAL A 102 6.77 -5.82 4.05
N PHE A 103 7.14 -5.40 2.85
CA PHE A 103 6.89 -6.17 1.64
C PHE A 103 7.67 -7.49 1.63
N ASP A 104 8.94 -7.47 2.07
CA ASP A 104 9.77 -8.66 2.23
C ASP A 104 9.18 -9.59 3.30
N ALA A 105 8.70 -9.04 4.42
CA ALA A 105 8.03 -9.82 5.47
C ALA A 105 6.74 -10.50 4.96
N ILE A 106 5.98 -9.86 4.07
CA ILE A 106 4.81 -10.46 3.41
C ILE A 106 5.22 -11.71 2.62
N GLN A 107 6.29 -11.61 1.84
CA GLN A 107 6.80 -12.73 1.03
C GLN A 107 7.36 -13.84 1.92
N PHE A 108 8.12 -13.48 2.95
CA PHE A 108 8.66 -14.43 3.92
C PHE A 108 7.57 -15.20 4.67
N ALA A 109 6.47 -14.54 4.99
CA ALA A 109 5.28 -15.15 5.60
C ALA A 109 4.48 -16.04 4.62
N GLY A 110 4.94 -16.24 3.39
CA GLY A 110 4.26 -17.05 2.38
C GLY A 110 2.99 -16.42 1.81
N ILE A 111 2.79 -15.11 2.02
CA ILE A 111 1.67 -14.38 1.45
C ILE A 111 2.03 -13.93 0.04
N SER A 112 1.31 -14.41 -0.96
CA SER A 112 1.49 -13.95 -2.33
C SER A 112 1.06 -12.48 -2.47
N PRO A 113 1.96 -11.56 -2.88
CA PRO A 113 1.59 -10.18 -3.14
C PRO A 113 0.53 -10.09 -4.25
N ASP A 114 -0.40 -9.17 -4.12
CA ASP A 114 -1.32 -8.79 -5.20
C ASP A 114 -0.93 -7.43 -5.79
N VAL A 115 -1.61 -7.04 -6.86
CA VAL A 115 -1.40 -5.75 -7.54
C VAL A 115 -1.52 -4.56 -6.59
N LYS A 116 -2.41 -4.65 -5.57
CA LYS A 116 -2.61 -3.57 -4.58
C LYS A 116 -1.42 -3.42 -3.64
N LEU A 117 -0.83 -4.53 -3.19
CA LEU A 117 0.38 -4.51 -2.35
C LEU A 117 1.59 -4.00 -3.14
N CYS A 118 1.74 -4.46 -4.39
CA CYS A 118 2.80 -3.96 -5.29
C CYS A 118 2.64 -2.45 -5.54
N ALA A 119 1.42 -1.96 -5.80
CA ALA A 119 1.16 -0.54 -5.99
C ALA A 119 1.51 0.32 -4.76
N LEU A 120 1.32 -0.20 -3.53
CA LEU A 120 1.74 0.50 -2.31
C LEU A 120 3.26 0.62 -2.23
N LEU A 121 4.02 -0.42 -2.59
CA LEU A 121 5.48 -0.38 -2.63
C LEU A 121 5.99 0.58 -3.71
N ILE A 122 5.42 0.51 -4.91
CA ILE A 122 5.72 1.43 -6.02
C ILE A 122 5.48 2.88 -5.57
N ASN A 123 4.35 3.16 -4.90
CA ASN A 123 4.04 4.49 -4.39
C ASN A 123 5.04 4.96 -3.33
N ALA A 124 5.48 4.08 -2.42
CA ALA A 124 6.51 4.43 -1.43
C ALA A 124 7.81 4.91 -2.12
N TYR A 125 8.30 4.18 -3.12
CA TYR A 125 9.47 4.57 -3.89
C TYR A 125 9.26 5.86 -4.69
N ARG A 126 8.05 6.04 -5.29
CA ARG A 126 7.68 7.25 -6.02
C ARG A 126 7.75 8.50 -5.12
N VAL A 127 7.20 8.40 -3.89
CA VAL A 127 7.15 9.54 -2.96
C VAL A 127 8.55 10.07 -2.64
N VAL A 128 9.52 9.18 -2.43
CA VAL A 128 10.92 9.56 -2.13
C VAL A 128 11.78 9.82 -3.37
N GLY A 129 11.21 9.70 -4.59
CA GLY A 129 11.96 9.94 -5.82
C GLY A 129 12.92 8.79 -6.19
N GLN A 130 12.70 7.58 -5.70
CA GLN A 130 13.49 6.39 -6.08
C GLN A 130 12.85 5.69 -7.28
N THR A 131 12.71 6.40 -8.40
CA THR A 131 11.99 5.94 -9.61
C THR A 131 12.55 4.63 -10.15
N GLN A 132 13.86 4.40 -10.07
CA GLN A 132 14.45 3.15 -10.54
C GLN A 132 13.99 1.95 -9.69
N LYS A 133 13.86 2.10 -8.36
CA LYS A 133 13.34 1.04 -7.50
C LYS A 133 11.84 0.83 -7.72
N ALA A 134 11.09 1.92 -7.97
CA ALA A 134 9.68 1.82 -8.34
C ALA A 134 9.51 1.01 -9.64
N HIS A 135 10.36 1.25 -10.64
CA HIS A 135 10.35 0.52 -11.91
C HIS A 135 10.68 -0.97 -11.70
N VAL A 136 11.71 -1.29 -10.92
CA VAL A 136 12.06 -2.69 -10.58
C VAL A 136 10.90 -3.38 -9.87
N ALA A 137 10.23 -2.71 -8.92
CA ALA A 137 9.07 -3.27 -8.22
C ALA A 137 7.89 -3.53 -9.17
N PHE A 138 7.66 -2.63 -10.13
CA PHE A 138 6.67 -2.79 -11.19
C PHE A 138 6.98 -3.99 -12.10
N GLU A 139 8.22 -4.10 -12.56
CA GLU A 139 8.65 -5.23 -13.40
C GLU A 139 8.60 -6.58 -12.66
N ASN A 140 8.95 -6.61 -11.36
CA ASN A 140 8.83 -7.81 -10.55
C ASN A 140 7.34 -8.24 -10.40
N MET A 141 6.43 -7.27 -10.27
CA MET A 141 4.99 -7.53 -10.28
C MET A 141 4.56 -8.21 -11.59
N ARG A 142 4.98 -7.70 -12.75
CA ARG A 142 4.69 -8.27 -14.08
C ARG A 142 5.28 -9.66 -14.24
N LYS A 143 6.55 -9.85 -13.88
CA LYS A 143 7.23 -11.16 -13.92
C LYS A 143 6.57 -12.22 -13.05
N SER A 144 5.87 -11.80 -11.99
CA SER A 144 5.08 -12.69 -11.15
C SER A 144 3.70 -13.03 -11.74
N GLY A 145 3.42 -12.63 -12.98
CA GLY A 145 2.16 -12.89 -13.68
C GLY A 145 1.00 -12.01 -13.22
N LEU A 146 1.29 -10.91 -12.51
CA LEU A 146 0.26 -9.95 -12.09
C LEU A 146 0.06 -8.91 -13.19
N GLU A 147 -1.16 -8.78 -13.68
CA GLU A 147 -1.53 -7.77 -14.66
C GLU A 147 -1.52 -6.37 -14.02
N PRO A 148 -0.79 -5.40 -14.59
CA PRO A 148 -0.76 -4.04 -14.07
C PRO A 148 -2.14 -3.39 -14.07
N SER A 149 -2.51 -2.74 -12.97
CA SER A 149 -3.71 -1.91 -12.92
C SER A 149 -3.40 -0.50 -13.45
N ASP A 150 -4.43 0.21 -13.94
CA ASP A 150 -4.33 1.61 -14.34
C ASP A 150 -3.64 2.47 -13.27
N LYS A 151 -4.01 2.25 -12.00
CA LYS A 151 -3.37 2.92 -10.86
C LYS A 151 -1.87 2.64 -10.76
N SER A 152 -1.41 1.41 -10.98
CA SER A 152 0.03 1.08 -10.91
C SER A 152 0.80 1.72 -12.07
N ILE A 153 0.19 1.83 -13.24
CA ILE A 153 0.73 2.53 -14.40
C ILE A 153 0.81 4.04 -14.13
N ALA A 154 -0.29 4.65 -13.63
CA ALA A 154 -0.31 6.06 -13.25
C ALA A 154 0.77 6.40 -12.21
N LEU A 155 1.00 5.54 -11.21
CA LEU A 155 2.08 5.72 -10.22
C LEU A 155 3.47 5.73 -10.87
N MET A 156 3.72 4.88 -11.86
CA MET A 156 4.99 4.86 -12.61
C MET A 156 5.16 6.11 -13.46
N LEU A 157 4.11 6.53 -14.18
CA LEU A 157 4.14 7.77 -14.96
C LEU A 157 4.40 9.00 -14.06
N ALA A 158 3.73 9.06 -12.89
CA ALA A 158 3.96 10.11 -11.90
C ALA A 158 5.40 10.09 -11.31
N ALA A 159 6.02 8.91 -11.21
CA ALA A 159 7.41 8.80 -10.79
C ALA A 159 8.38 9.36 -11.85
N TYR A 160 8.16 9.05 -13.13
CA TYR A 160 8.95 9.59 -14.22
C TYR A 160 8.76 11.10 -14.39
N GLU A 161 7.52 11.58 -14.27
CA GLU A 161 7.19 12.99 -14.32
C GLU A 161 7.94 13.78 -13.24
N LYS A 162 7.90 13.31 -11.97
CA LYS A 162 8.58 13.95 -10.83
C LYS A 162 10.08 14.15 -11.06
N GLU A 163 10.72 13.23 -11.79
CA GLU A 163 12.13 13.30 -12.13
C GLU A 163 12.38 13.89 -13.53
N ASN A 164 11.33 14.36 -14.23
CA ASN A 164 11.38 14.87 -15.60
C ASN A 164 12.06 13.90 -16.60
N LYS A 165 11.79 12.59 -16.45
CA LYS A 165 12.37 11.52 -17.27
C LYS A 165 11.43 11.12 -18.41
N LEU A 166 11.13 12.06 -19.33
CA LEU A 166 10.19 11.83 -20.43
C LEU A 166 10.55 10.61 -21.27
N ASN A 167 11.81 10.48 -21.72
CA ASN A 167 12.23 9.36 -22.57
C ASN A 167 11.97 8.00 -21.89
N LYS A 168 12.23 7.89 -20.58
CA LYS A 168 11.95 6.65 -19.86
C LYS A 168 10.45 6.37 -19.71
N ALA A 169 9.63 7.40 -19.62
CA ALA A 169 8.18 7.23 -19.63
C ALA A 169 7.68 6.76 -21.00
N LEU A 170 8.24 7.28 -22.08
CA LEU A 170 7.92 6.83 -23.46
C LEU A 170 8.35 5.38 -23.68
N ASP A 171 9.57 5.01 -23.27
CA ASP A 171 10.04 3.62 -23.36
C ASP A 171 9.11 2.68 -22.57
N PHE A 172 8.72 3.09 -21.35
CA PHE A 172 7.78 2.35 -20.51
C PHE A 172 6.40 2.17 -21.17
N LEU A 173 5.87 3.21 -21.82
CA LEU A 173 4.60 3.14 -22.56
C LEU A 173 4.69 2.21 -23.76
N ILE A 174 5.78 2.25 -24.52
CA ILE A 174 6.05 1.35 -25.65
C ILE A 174 6.09 -0.11 -25.19
N ASP A 175 6.72 -0.37 -24.03
CA ASP A 175 6.77 -1.73 -23.47
C ASP A 175 5.38 -2.23 -23.02
N LEU A 176 4.55 -1.35 -22.45
CA LEU A 176 3.17 -1.69 -22.11
C LEU A 176 2.32 -1.98 -23.36
N GLU A 177 2.46 -1.17 -24.40
CA GLU A 177 1.74 -1.36 -25.66
C GLU A 177 2.16 -2.67 -26.35
N ARG A 178 3.46 -3.00 -26.35
CA ARG A 178 3.97 -4.27 -26.90
C ARG A 178 3.35 -5.47 -26.20
N ASP A 179 3.08 -5.38 -24.90
CA ASP A 179 2.44 -6.43 -24.11
C ASP A 179 0.91 -6.38 -24.16
N GLY A 180 0.34 -5.50 -24.97
CA GLY A 180 -1.11 -5.37 -25.15
C GLY A 180 -1.84 -4.72 -23.96
N ILE A 181 -1.11 -4.03 -23.07
CA ILE A 181 -1.68 -3.36 -21.91
C ILE A 181 -2.18 -1.97 -22.32
N VAL A 182 -3.47 -1.74 -22.16
CA VAL A 182 -4.12 -0.47 -22.47
C VAL A 182 -4.10 0.46 -21.26
N LEU A 183 -3.83 1.74 -21.49
CA LEU A 183 -3.91 2.76 -20.44
C LEU A 183 -5.37 3.01 -20.08
N GLY A 184 -5.65 3.01 -18.79
CA GLY A 184 -6.95 3.44 -18.29
C GLY A 184 -7.02 4.96 -18.10
N LYS A 185 -8.12 5.39 -17.50
CA LYS A 185 -8.44 6.82 -17.37
C LYS A 185 -7.41 7.58 -16.51
N GLU A 186 -7.02 7.03 -15.36
CA GLU A 186 -6.11 7.70 -14.40
C GLU A 186 -4.72 7.94 -15.03
N ALA A 187 -4.18 6.93 -15.71
CA ALA A 187 -2.90 7.02 -16.39
C ALA A 187 -2.94 7.99 -17.59
N SER A 188 -4.02 7.95 -18.39
CA SER A 188 -4.19 8.82 -19.55
C SER A 188 -4.35 10.29 -19.16
N GLU A 189 -5.14 10.59 -18.12
CA GLU A 189 -5.32 11.96 -17.63
C GLU A 189 -4.01 12.55 -17.08
N LEU A 190 -3.22 11.74 -16.35
CA LEU A 190 -1.91 12.16 -15.86
C LEU A 190 -0.95 12.45 -16.99
N LEU A 191 -0.89 11.58 -18.00
CA LEU A 191 -0.03 11.74 -19.16
C LEU A 191 -0.41 13.00 -19.96
N ALA A 192 -1.69 13.22 -20.20
CA ALA A 192 -2.19 14.42 -20.87
C ALA A 192 -1.82 15.70 -20.12
N ALA A 193 -2.02 15.73 -18.81
CA ALA A 193 -1.65 16.87 -17.97
C ALA A 193 -0.13 17.13 -17.97
N TRP A 194 0.69 16.08 -17.99
CA TRP A 194 2.13 16.22 -18.08
C TRP A 194 2.57 16.79 -19.44
N PHE A 195 2.06 16.27 -20.55
CA PHE A 195 2.39 16.74 -21.89
C PHE A 195 1.93 18.18 -22.13
N GLN A 196 0.76 18.58 -21.62
CA GLN A 196 0.31 19.97 -21.65
C GLN A 196 1.31 20.91 -20.94
N ARG A 197 1.87 20.51 -19.81
CA ARG A 197 2.90 21.30 -19.11
C ARG A 197 4.21 21.41 -19.87
N LEU A 198 4.53 20.42 -20.69
CA LEU A 198 5.70 20.44 -21.55
C LEU A 198 5.50 21.27 -22.83
N GLY A 199 4.28 21.73 -23.10
CA GLY A 199 3.95 22.53 -24.29
C GLY A 199 3.82 21.70 -25.57
N VAL A 200 3.64 20.38 -25.46
CA VAL A 200 3.56 19.44 -26.59
C VAL A 200 2.08 19.07 -26.84
N VAL A 201 1.23 20.09 -27.09
CA VAL A 201 -0.23 19.94 -27.11
C VAL A 201 -0.71 19.12 -28.33
N GLU A 202 -0.11 19.31 -29.50
CA GLU A 202 -0.54 18.64 -30.73
C GLU A 202 -0.26 17.13 -30.73
N GLU A 203 0.86 16.71 -30.14
CA GLU A 203 1.23 15.30 -30.02
C GLU A 203 0.38 14.59 -28.97
N VAL A 204 -0.07 15.30 -27.92
CA VAL A 204 -0.97 14.78 -26.88
C VAL A 204 -2.34 14.46 -27.42
N GLU A 205 -2.91 15.33 -28.26
CA GLU A 205 -4.22 15.07 -28.86
C GLU A 205 -4.17 13.83 -29.78
N LEU A 206 -3.06 13.63 -30.47
CA LEU A 206 -2.87 12.47 -31.34
C LEU A 206 -2.82 11.17 -30.51
N VAL A 207 -2.04 11.16 -29.45
CA VAL A 207 -1.93 10.01 -28.53
C VAL A 207 -3.27 9.70 -27.87
N LEU A 208 -3.98 10.71 -27.37
CA LEU A 208 -5.29 10.52 -26.74
C LEU A 208 -6.34 10.00 -27.75
N ARG A 209 -6.31 10.46 -29.00
CA ARG A 209 -7.19 9.96 -30.07
C ARG A 209 -6.92 8.50 -30.42
N GLU A 210 -5.66 8.11 -30.49
CA GLU A 210 -5.28 6.71 -30.76
C GLU A 210 -5.72 5.77 -29.63
N TYR A 211 -5.55 6.18 -28.36
CA TYR A 211 -5.99 5.39 -27.21
C TYR A 211 -7.52 5.30 -27.12
N SER A 212 -8.25 6.40 -27.35
CA SER A 212 -9.72 6.40 -27.36
C SER A 212 -10.29 5.52 -28.49
N ALA A 213 -9.63 5.48 -29.64
CA ALA A 213 -10.03 4.63 -30.75
C ALA A 213 -9.82 3.13 -30.44
N LYS A 214 -8.78 2.78 -29.69
CA LYS A 214 -8.51 1.40 -29.26
C LYS A 214 -9.54 0.93 -28.20
N GLU A 215 -9.92 1.79 -27.25
CA GLU A 215 -11.01 1.46 -26.27
C GLU A 215 -12.34 1.18 -26.98
N ALA A 216 -12.72 2.04 -27.94
CA ALA A 216 -13.95 1.86 -28.71
C ALA A 216 -13.96 0.57 -29.55
N SER A 217 -12.81 0.12 -30.04
CA SER A 217 -12.70 -1.15 -30.79
C SER A 217 -12.71 -2.40 -29.91
N CYS A 218 -12.28 -2.31 -28.63
CA CYS A 218 -12.40 -3.39 -27.67
C CYS A 218 -13.83 -3.61 -27.18
N GLU A 219 -14.61 -2.55 -26.99
CA GLU A 219 -16.02 -2.66 -26.57
C GLU A 219 -16.92 -3.29 -27.66
N VAL A 220 -16.60 -3.12 -28.94
CA VAL A 220 -17.35 -3.70 -30.08
C VAL A 220 -17.11 -5.22 -30.23
N HIS A 221 -16.06 -5.79 -29.64
CA HIS A 221 -15.78 -7.23 -29.70
C HIS A 221 -16.33 -8.02 -28.52
N LEU A 222 -16.99 -7.36 -27.54
CA LEU A 222 -17.61 -7.98 -26.37
C LEU A 222 -19.15 -7.88 -26.37
N SER A 223 -19.73 -7.38 -27.44
CA SER A 223 -21.17 -7.38 -27.72
C SER A 223 -21.49 -8.33 -28.89
#